data_9552857fbbd20ea329acecfa4d21d75f
#
_entry.id   9552857fbbd20ea329acecfa4d21d75f
#
_cell.length_a   1.000
_cell.length_b   1.000
_cell.length_c   1.000
_cell.angle_alpha   90.00
_cell.angle_beta   90.00
_cell.angle_gamma   90.00
#
_symmetry.space_group_name_H-M   'P 1'
#
loop_
_entity.id
_entity.type
_entity.pdbx_description
1 polymer ?
#
loop_
_entity_poly.entity_id
_entity_poly.type
_entity_poly.pdbx_seq_one_letter_code
_entity_poly.pdbx_strand_id
1 'polypeptide(L)'
;MLKTLSEATKYIIDTVKETNPEKDLNEDIISDIIEDLLLEKLEEEVSVENVQEIIDHADDEEYITSYTQNKVPNYYTILNDIVKEILTEYITELE
;
A
#
# COMPACT_ATOMS: atom_id res chain seq x y z
N MET A 1 -7.59 9.41 -4.39
CA MET A 1 -6.28 8.88 -3.93
C MET A 1 -6.48 7.99 -2.71
N LEU A 2 -5.87 6.81 -2.72
CA LEU A 2 -5.94 5.88 -1.60
C LEU A 2 -5.15 6.42 -0.42
N LYS A 3 -5.68 6.27 0.78
CA LYS A 3 -5.08 6.86 1.99
C LYS A 3 -4.72 5.86 3.08
N THR A 4 -5.44 4.73 3.16
CA THR A 4 -5.17 3.73 4.18
C THR A 4 -4.74 2.40 3.55
N LEU A 5 -4.12 1.55 4.38
CA LEU A 5 -3.71 0.21 3.97
C LEU A 5 -4.93 -0.62 3.55
N SER A 6 -6.02 -0.52 4.32
CA SER A 6 -7.26 -1.25 4.02
C SER A 6 -7.87 -0.81 2.69
N GLU A 7 -7.89 0.49 2.41
CA GLU A 7 -8.38 1.01 1.13
C GLU A 7 -7.53 0.50 -0.04
N ALA A 8 -6.20 0.53 0.12
CA ALA A 8 -5.28 0.05 -0.91
C ALA A 8 -5.46 -1.44 -1.18
N THR A 9 -5.56 -2.24 -0.13
CA THR A 9 -5.76 -3.69 -0.23
C THR A 9 -7.06 -4.00 -0.97
N LYS A 10 -8.15 -3.36 -0.57
CA LYS A 10 -9.45 -3.57 -1.19
C LYS A 10 -9.46 -3.15 -2.66
N TYR A 11 -8.83 -2.03 -2.96
CA TYR A 11 -8.76 -1.53 -4.34
C TYR A 11 -8.06 -2.54 -5.25
N ILE A 12 -6.95 -3.10 -4.79
CA ILE A 12 -6.20 -4.11 -5.55
C ILE A 12 -7.07 -5.34 -5.80
N ILE A 13 -7.70 -5.86 -4.76
CA ILE A 13 -8.55 -7.05 -4.86
C ILE A 13 -9.71 -6.82 -5.82
N ASP A 14 -10.42 -5.71 -5.66
CA ASP A 14 -11.57 -5.39 -6.50
C ASP A 14 -11.17 -5.21 -7.96
N THR A 15 -10.05 -4.55 -8.21
CA THR A 15 -9.56 -4.30 -9.58
C THR A 15 -9.15 -5.60 -10.26
N VAL A 16 -8.45 -6.48 -9.55
CA VAL A 16 -8.06 -7.78 -10.11
C VAL A 16 -9.29 -8.64 -10.40
N LYS A 17 -10.29 -8.61 -9.52
CA LYS A 17 -11.53 -9.36 -9.72
C LYS A 17 -12.33 -8.87 -10.92
N GLU A 18 -12.28 -7.58 -11.23
CA GLU A 18 -12.93 -7.04 -12.44
C GLU A 18 -12.30 -7.61 -13.71
N THR A 19 -10.98 -7.80 -13.69
CA THR A 19 -10.24 -8.34 -14.83
C THR A 19 -10.32 -9.86 -14.87
N ASN A 20 -10.29 -10.51 -13.71
CA ASN A 20 -10.35 -11.97 -13.59
C ASN A 20 -11.18 -12.36 -12.37
N PRO A 21 -12.53 -12.52 -12.55
CA PRO A 21 -13.43 -12.82 -11.43
C PRO A 21 -13.16 -14.16 -10.74
N GLU A 22 -12.44 -15.06 -11.40
CA GLU A 22 -12.12 -16.38 -10.85
C GLU A 22 -10.92 -16.36 -9.92
N LYS A 23 -10.11 -15.29 -9.97
CA LYS A 23 -8.92 -15.19 -9.13
C LYS A 23 -9.31 -14.88 -7.69
N ASP A 24 -8.90 -15.76 -6.79
CA ASP A 24 -9.15 -15.60 -5.36
C ASP A 24 -7.91 -15.01 -4.70
N LEU A 25 -8.01 -13.76 -4.28
CA LEU A 25 -6.91 -13.06 -3.61
C LEU A 25 -7.16 -12.97 -2.11
N ASN A 26 -6.14 -13.34 -1.34
CA ASN A 26 -6.19 -13.26 0.11
C ASN A 26 -5.81 -11.85 0.58
N GLU A 27 -6.71 -11.21 1.34
CA GLU A 27 -6.49 -9.86 1.86
C GLU A 27 -5.19 -9.76 2.68
N ASP A 28 -4.91 -10.75 3.52
CA ASP A 28 -3.74 -10.73 4.38
C ASP A 28 -2.45 -10.77 3.57
N ILE A 29 -2.44 -11.57 2.50
CA ILE A 29 -1.27 -11.67 1.62
C ILE A 29 -1.05 -10.35 0.89
N ILE A 30 -2.09 -9.76 0.34
CA ILE A 30 -1.99 -8.47 -0.36
C ILE A 30 -1.55 -7.38 0.60
N SER A 31 -2.13 -7.33 1.79
CA SER A 31 -1.76 -6.37 2.82
C SER A 31 -0.28 -6.50 3.20
N ASP A 32 0.21 -7.72 3.37
CA ASP A 32 1.61 -7.98 3.69
C ASP A 32 2.56 -7.51 2.57
N ILE A 33 2.17 -7.71 1.32
CA ILE A 33 2.95 -7.24 0.17
C ILE A 33 3.05 -5.72 0.17
N ILE A 34 1.94 -5.04 0.44
CA ILE A 34 1.92 -3.57 0.52
C ILE A 34 2.84 -3.10 1.65
N GLU A 35 2.75 -3.73 2.83
CA GLU A 35 3.58 -3.37 3.98
C GLU A 35 5.07 -3.56 3.67
N ASP A 36 5.43 -4.66 3.02
CA ASP A 36 6.83 -4.92 2.65
C ASP A 36 7.36 -3.86 1.68
N LEU A 37 6.56 -3.47 0.70
CA LEU A 37 6.95 -2.44 -0.26
C LEU A 37 7.00 -1.05 0.39
N LEU A 38 6.11 -0.77 1.34
CA LEU A 38 6.15 0.46 2.11
C LEU A 38 7.44 0.53 2.93
N LEU A 39 7.79 -0.56 3.60
CA LEU A 39 9.03 -0.64 4.37
C LEU A 39 10.24 -0.34 3.47
N GLU A 40 10.34 -1.00 2.33
CA GLU A 40 11.43 -0.81 1.39
C GLU A 40 11.55 0.64 0.91
N LYS A 41 10.45 1.23 0.49
CA LYS A 41 10.46 2.59 -0.07
C LYS A 41 10.63 3.67 1.01
N LEU A 42 10.04 3.49 2.18
CA LEU A 42 10.13 4.48 3.25
C LEU A 42 11.48 4.47 3.97
N GLU A 43 12.18 3.34 3.97
CA GLU A 43 13.53 3.26 4.56
C GLU A 43 14.51 4.23 3.89
N GLU A 44 14.26 4.59 2.65
CA GLU A 44 15.10 5.55 1.93
C GLU A 44 14.92 6.99 2.45
N GLU A 45 13.79 7.27 3.12
CA GLU A 45 13.46 8.63 3.55
C GLU A 45 13.48 8.82 5.07
N VAL A 46 13.18 7.78 5.83
CA VAL A 46 13.11 7.86 7.30
C VAL A 46 13.74 6.61 7.93
N SER A 47 14.02 6.69 9.24
CA SER A 47 14.60 5.56 9.95
C SER A 47 13.64 4.37 10.03
N VAL A 48 14.19 3.17 10.22
CA VAL A 48 13.41 1.93 10.34
C VAL A 48 12.36 2.04 11.45
N GLU A 49 12.72 2.66 12.57
CA GLU A 49 11.80 2.85 13.70
C GLU A 49 10.59 3.70 13.29
N ASN A 50 10.82 4.75 12.51
CA ASN A 50 9.75 5.62 12.03
C ASN A 50 8.88 4.90 10.98
N VAL A 51 9.49 4.08 10.13
CA VAL A 51 8.74 3.28 9.15
C VAL A 51 7.81 2.31 9.86
N GLN A 52 8.30 1.64 10.89
CA GLN A 52 7.48 0.69 11.65
C GLN A 52 6.28 1.38 12.29
N GLU A 53 6.49 2.58 12.82
CA GLU A 53 5.40 3.37 13.40
C GLU A 53 4.35 3.74 12.35
N ILE A 54 4.77 4.13 11.16
CA ILE A 54 3.85 4.42 10.06
C ILE A 54 3.04 3.18 9.68
N ILE A 55 3.69 2.03 9.56
CA ILE A 55 3.03 0.78 9.20
C ILE A 55 2.02 0.36 10.27
N ASP A 56 2.38 0.49 11.54
CA ASP A 56 1.50 0.14 12.66
C ASP A 56 0.22 0.99 12.67
N HIS A 57 0.28 2.19 12.12
CA HIS A 57 -0.86 3.12 12.06
C HIS A 57 -1.38 3.31 10.62
N ALA A 58 -1.09 2.39 9.73
CA ALA A 58 -1.41 2.55 8.30
C ALA A 58 -2.90 2.66 8.00
N ASP A 59 -3.77 2.20 8.91
CA ASP A 59 -5.22 2.31 8.78
C ASP A 59 -5.82 3.51 9.51
N ASP A 60 -4.99 4.26 10.24
CA ASP A 60 -5.44 5.47 10.94
C ASP A 60 -5.10 6.69 10.09
N GLU A 61 -6.08 7.13 9.29
CA GLU A 61 -5.90 8.25 8.36
C GLU A 61 -5.46 9.53 9.05
N GLU A 62 -6.03 9.85 10.20
CA GLU A 62 -5.66 11.06 10.94
C GLU A 62 -4.21 11.02 11.40
N TYR A 63 -3.79 9.88 11.95
CA TYR A 63 -2.42 9.70 12.42
C TYR A 63 -1.44 9.83 11.25
N ILE A 64 -1.70 9.12 10.17
CA ILE A 64 -0.83 9.12 9.00
C ILE A 64 -0.72 10.52 8.40
N THR A 65 -1.84 11.22 8.24
CA THR A 65 -1.83 12.58 7.69
C THR A 65 -0.99 13.51 8.56
N SER A 66 -1.19 13.47 9.86
CA SER A 66 -0.45 14.33 10.80
C SER A 66 1.03 13.97 10.85
N TYR A 67 1.34 12.68 10.89
CA TYR A 67 2.71 12.21 11.02
C TYR A 67 3.53 12.46 9.75
N THR A 68 2.95 12.12 8.58
CA THR A 68 3.70 12.17 7.33
C THR A 68 3.79 13.57 6.72
N GLN A 69 2.91 14.47 7.11
CA GLN A 69 2.90 15.84 6.59
C GLN A 69 4.27 16.51 6.65
N ASN A 70 5.01 16.29 7.73
CA ASN A 70 6.31 16.90 7.95
C ASN A 70 7.49 15.96 7.67
N LYS A 71 7.29 14.66 7.79
CA LYS A 71 8.38 13.66 7.69
C LYS A 71 8.45 12.97 6.35
N VAL A 72 7.30 12.65 5.75
CA VAL A 72 7.22 12.00 4.44
C VAL A 72 6.10 12.67 3.65
N PRO A 73 6.31 13.90 3.14
CA PRO A 73 5.22 14.65 2.47
C PRO A 73 4.61 13.93 1.28
N ASN A 74 5.36 13.01 0.66
CA ASN A 74 4.92 12.24 -0.49
C ASN A 74 4.40 10.85 -0.15
N TYR A 75 4.01 10.60 1.12
CA TYR A 75 3.56 9.29 1.58
C TYR A 75 2.41 8.73 0.73
N TYR A 76 1.39 9.54 0.45
CA TYR A 76 0.26 9.07 -0.33
C TYR A 76 0.64 8.75 -1.78
N THR A 77 1.57 9.51 -2.33
CA THR A 77 2.12 9.23 -3.66
C THR A 77 2.82 7.88 -3.67
N ILE A 78 3.64 7.62 -2.65
CA ILE A 78 4.34 6.34 -2.51
C ILE A 78 3.33 5.18 -2.41
N LEU A 79 2.32 5.31 -1.55
CA LEU A 79 1.29 4.28 -1.38
C LEU A 79 0.57 3.99 -2.70
N ASN A 80 0.18 5.02 -3.44
CA ASN A 80 -0.53 4.86 -4.69
C ASN A 80 0.37 4.28 -5.80
N ASP A 81 1.65 4.62 -5.80
CA ASP A 81 2.62 4.03 -6.73
C ASP A 81 2.83 2.54 -6.45
N ILE A 82 2.85 2.14 -5.18
CA ILE A 82 2.92 0.74 -4.78
C ILE A 82 1.71 -0.04 -5.32
N VAL A 83 0.52 0.54 -5.18
CA VAL A 83 -0.71 -0.07 -5.69
C VAL A 83 -0.63 -0.29 -7.21
N LYS A 84 -0.16 0.71 -7.94
CA LYS A 84 0.01 0.61 -9.40
C LYS A 84 1.01 -0.47 -9.77
N GLU A 85 2.11 -0.56 -9.04
CA GLU A 85 3.15 -1.57 -9.27
C GLU A 85 2.60 -2.98 -9.08
N ILE A 86 1.85 -3.21 -8.00
CA ILE A 86 1.24 -4.50 -7.71
C ILE A 86 0.22 -4.87 -8.79
N LEU A 87 -0.64 -3.93 -9.17
CA LEU A 87 -1.65 -4.15 -10.20
C LEU A 87 -1.01 -4.48 -11.55
N THR A 88 0.07 -3.80 -11.89
CA THR A 88 0.80 -4.05 -13.14
C THR A 88 1.33 -5.49 -13.16
N GLU A 89 1.92 -5.96 -12.06
CA GLU A 89 2.43 -7.31 -11.96
C GLU A 89 1.32 -8.36 -12.08
N TYR A 90 0.20 -8.17 -11.37
CA TYR A 90 -0.92 -9.11 -11.42
C TYR A 90 -1.59 -9.16 -12.78
N ILE A 91 -1.78 -8.00 -13.40
CA ILE A 91 -2.39 -7.92 -14.73
C ILE A 91 -1.49 -8.58 -15.77
N THR A 92 -0.18 -8.35 -15.70
CA THR A 92 0.80 -8.95 -16.61
C THR A 92 0.81 -10.47 -16.47
N GLU A 93 0.74 -10.99 -15.24
CA GLU A 93 0.67 -12.44 -15.00
C GLU A 93 -0.60 -13.07 -15.55
N LEU A 94 -1.70 -12.32 -15.63
CA LEU A 94 -2.98 -12.81 -16.12
C LEU A 94 -3.08 -12.81 -17.64
N GLU A 95 -2.23 -12.07 -18.29
CA GLU A 95 -2.12 -12.05 -19.74
C GLU A 95 -1.26 -13.21 -20.25
#